data_134b15742f3a3a28addbab499da98182
#
_entry.id   134b15742f3a3a28addbab499da98182
#
_cell.length_a   1.000
_cell.length_b   1.000
_cell.length_c   1.000
_cell.angle_alpha   90.00
_cell.angle_beta   90.00
_cell.angle_gamma   90.00
#
_symmetry.space_group_name_H-M   'P 1'
#
loop_
_entity.id
_entity.type
_entity.pdbx_description
1 polymer ?
#
loop_
_entity_poly.entity_id
_entity_poly.type
_entity_poly.pdbx_seq_one_letter_code
_entity_poly.pdbx_strand_id
1 'polypeptide(L)'
;MVFQQLEKRINTPLTTSTGRVLDALSCLLGVCFKRTYEGEGAMKLESLAIEGDESIPLPFKIQRLEDREILITSDAFAEIKNLLQKESRKHLAASFQRGLAEGLADIATRVAKERGIEFIGFSGGVAYNEAMTKIIKRKVENEGLGFLRHRILPCGDGGLALGQAVLGAAKLLAKDVKENKKSLSKVLWSS
;
A
#
# COMPACT_ATOMS: atom_id res chain seq x y z
N MET A 1 -15.72 14.94 -22.76
CA MET A 1 -14.23 14.86 -22.74
C MET A 1 -13.72 13.70 -21.88
N VAL A 2 -13.98 13.64 -20.53
CA VAL A 2 -13.44 12.58 -19.64
C VAL A 2 -13.88 11.17 -20.06
N PHE A 3 -15.17 10.95 -20.34
CA PHE A 3 -15.66 9.65 -20.82
C PHE A 3 -14.99 9.18 -22.11
N GLN A 4 -14.77 10.10 -23.06
CA GLN A 4 -14.04 9.79 -24.30
C GLN A 4 -12.56 9.43 -24.06
N GLN A 5 -11.92 10.05 -23.05
CA GLN A 5 -10.57 9.67 -22.63
C GLN A 5 -10.54 8.24 -22.06
N LEU A 6 -11.51 7.90 -21.21
CA LEU A 6 -11.64 6.54 -20.65
C LEU A 6 -11.88 5.50 -21.74
N GLU A 7 -12.85 5.74 -22.62
CA GLU A 7 -13.18 4.83 -23.74
C GLU A 7 -11.99 4.62 -24.67
N LYS A 8 -11.29 5.70 -25.04
CA LYS A 8 -10.14 5.68 -25.94
C LYS A 8 -8.81 5.38 -25.25
N ARG A 9 -8.80 5.17 -23.93
CA ARG A 9 -7.60 4.94 -23.11
C ARG A 9 -6.52 6.02 -23.28
N ILE A 10 -6.93 7.29 -23.48
CA ILE A 10 -6.01 8.40 -23.64
C ILE A 10 -5.64 8.96 -22.25
N ASN A 11 -4.35 8.85 -21.87
CA ASN A 11 -3.84 9.28 -20.56
C ASN A 11 -4.58 8.70 -19.36
N THR A 12 -5.06 7.45 -19.47
CA THR A 12 -5.79 6.73 -18.43
C THR A 12 -5.11 5.39 -18.13
N PRO A 13 -3.87 5.38 -17.60
CA PRO A 13 -3.19 4.15 -17.25
C PRO A 13 -3.89 3.46 -16.09
N LEU A 14 -3.93 2.13 -16.13
CA LEU A 14 -4.37 1.34 -14.98
C LEU A 14 -3.36 1.48 -13.85
N THR A 15 -3.86 1.52 -12.61
CA THR A 15 -3.03 1.64 -11.42
C THR A 15 -3.51 0.70 -10.31
N THR A 16 -2.55 0.16 -9.53
CA THR A 16 -2.80 -0.59 -8.31
C THR A 16 -2.40 0.22 -7.07
N SER A 17 -2.15 1.53 -7.23
CA SER A 17 -1.72 2.41 -6.15
C SER A 17 -2.83 2.66 -5.14
N THR A 18 -2.63 2.24 -3.89
CA THR A 18 -3.52 2.54 -2.77
C THR A 18 -3.67 4.06 -2.55
N GLY A 19 -2.60 4.83 -2.77
CA GLY A 19 -2.65 6.30 -2.70
C GLY A 19 -3.63 6.91 -3.70
N ARG A 20 -3.70 6.37 -4.93
CA ARG A 20 -4.67 6.84 -5.95
C ARG A 20 -6.10 6.49 -5.58
N VAL A 21 -6.33 5.36 -4.92
CA VAL A 21 -7.65 5.00 -4.38
C VAL A 21 -8.08 6.01 -3.30
N LEU A 22 -7.18 6.38 -2.39
CA LEU A 22 -7.46 7.40 -1.37
C LEU A 22 -7.70 8.79 -1.97
N ASP A 23 -6.94 9.19 -3.01
CA ASP A 23 -7.18 10.44 -3.72
C ASP A 23 -8.57 10.46 -4.39
N ALA A 24 -8.98 9.36 -5.01
CA ALA A 24 -10.30 9.23 -5.62
C ALA A 24 -11.43 9.35 -4.57
N LEU A 25 -11.25 8.72 -3.41
CA LEU A 25 -12.19 8.84 -2.30
C LEU A 25 -12.25 10.28 -1.76
N SER A 26 -11.09 10.91 -1.58
CA SER A 26 -10.97 12.30 -1.15
C SER A 26 -11.75 13.25 -2.08
N CYS A 27 -11.65 13.02 -3.40
CA CYS A 27 -12.41 13.76 -4.40
C CYS A 27 -13.93 13.48 -4.29
N LEU A 28 -14.33 12.20 -4.19
CA LEU A 28 -15.74 11.81 -4.09
C LEU A 28 -16.42 12.40 -2.85
N LEU A 29 -15.71 12.44 -1.72
CA LEU A 29 -16.20 13.05 -0.47
C LEU A 29 -16.11 14.57 -0.45
N GLY A 30 -15.63 15.22 -1.53
CA GLY A 30 -15.52 16.67 -1.62
C GLY A 30 -14.42 17.27 -0.74
N VAL A 31 -13.40 16.50 -0.38
CA VAL A 31 -12.30 16.91 0.50
C VAL A 31 -11.18 17.59 -0.30
N CYS A 32 -10.78 16.99 -1.44
CA CYS A 32 -9.72 17.52 -2.27
C CYS A 32 -9.97 17.22 -3.76
N PHE A 33 -10.34 18.24 -4.53
CA PHE A 33 -10.55 18.11 -5.98
C PHE A 33 -9.28 18.36 -6.80
N LYS A 34 -8.39 19.21 -6.28
CA LYS A 34 -7.14 19.58 -6.92
C LYS A 34 -6.04 19.58 -5.87
N ARG A 35 -5.03 18.77 -6.08
CA ARG A 35 -3.86 18.76 -5.20
C ARG A 35 -2.83 19.80 -5.62
N THR A 36 -2.18 20.40 -4.64
CA THR A 36 -1.07 21.35 -4.80
C THR A 36 0.29 20.72 -4.48
N TYR A 37 0.28 19.58 -3.77
CA TYR A 37 1.46 18.76 -3.48
C TYR A 37 1.10 17.28 -3.49
N GLU A 38 2.11 16.42 -3.48
CA GLU A 38 1.91 14.98 -3.53
C GLU A 38 1.32 14.44 -2.20
N GLY A 39 0.30 13.56 -2.32
CA GLY A 39 -0.36 12.96 -1.16
C GLY A 39 -1.40 13.86 -0.48
N GLU A 40 -1.61 15.11 -0.92
CA GLU A 40 -2.54 16.06 -0.27
C GLU A 40 -3.95 15.48 -0.09
N GLY A 41 -4.49 14.83 -1.13
CA GLY A 41 -5.82 14.23 -1.07
C GLY A 41 -5.93 13.15 0.01
N ALA A 42 -4.96 12.26 0.06
CA ALA A 42 -4.91 11.18 1.04
C ALA A 42 -4.70 11.71 2.48
N MET A 43 -3.84 12.73 2.67
CA MET A 43 -3.58 13.32 3.99
C MET A 43 -4.80 14.07 4.53
N LYS A 44 -5.49 14.86 3.70
CA LYS A 44 -6.74 15.54 4.09
C LYS A 44 -7.85 14.54 4.39
N LEU A 45 -7.91 13.45 3.62
CA LEU A 45 -8.86 12.37 3.87
C LEU A 45 -8.60 11.68 5.22
N GLU A 46 -7.35 11.42 5.56
CA GLU A 46 -6.97 10.87 6.87
C GLU A 46 -7.38 11.81 8.00
N SER A 47 -7.10 13.11 7.87
CA SER A 47 -7.52 14.12 8.87
C SER A 47 -9.03 14.12 9.09
N LEU A 48 -9.83 13.98 8.02
CA LEU A 48 -11.28 13.86 8.12
C LEU A 48 -11.70 12.54 8.81
N ALA A 49 -11.03 11.45 8.49
CA ALA A 49 -11.35 10.11 9.00
C ALA A 49 -11.06 9.96 10.50
N ILE A 50 -10.05 10.67 11.04
CA ILE A 50 -9.71 10.65 12.48
C ILE A 50 -10.90 11.05 13.36
N GLU A 51 -11.75 11.95 12.88
CA GLU A 51 -12.98 12.36 13.58
C GLU A 51 -14.16 11.42 13.35
N GLY A 52 -13.98 10.42 12.51
CA GLY A 52 -15.02 9.49 12.09
C GLY A 52 -15.01 8.19 12.88
N ASP A 53 -16.12 7.49 12.76
CA ASP A 53 -16.31 6.16 13.29
C ASP A 53 -16.28 5.16 12.11
N GLU A 54 -15.72 3.99 12.35
CA GLU A 54 -15.48 2.95 11.35
C GLU A 54 -16.66 1.98 11.20
N SER A 55 -17.88 2.36 11.63
CA SER A 55 -19.03 1.44 11.79
C SER A 55 -19.76 1.10 10.49
N ILE A 56 -19.59 1.88 9.42
CA ILE A 56 -20.35 1.69 8.18
C ILE A 56 -19.78 0.49 7.41
N PRO A 57 -20.57 -0.57 7.17
CA PRO A 57 -20.13 -1.70 6.38
C PRO A 57 -20.06 -1.32 4.91
N LEU A 58 -18.89 -1.42 4.31
CA LEU A 58 -18.66 -1.17 2.89
C LEU A 58 -18.26 -2.46 2.17
N PRO A 59 -18.79 -2.71 0.95
CA PRO A 59 -18.55 -3.95 0.22
C PRO A 59 -17.18 -3.97 -0.43
N PHE A 60 -16.18 -4.52 0.26
CA PHE A 60 -14.89 -4.88 -0.30
C PHE A 60 -14.88 -6.37 -0.64
N LYS A 61 -14.43 -6.71 -1.84
CA LYS A 61 -14.35 -8.10 -2.30
C LYS A 61 -12.92 -8.40 -2.77
N ILE A 62 -12.43 -9.61 -2.47
CA ILE A 62 -11.18 -10.10 -3.00
C ILE A 62 -11.48 -11.02 -4.17
N GLN A 63 -10.93 -10.71 -5.33
CA GLN A 63 -11.00 -11.54 -6.52
C GLN A 63 -9.66 -12.24 -6.74
N ARG A 64 -9.69 -13.57 -6.86
CA ARG A 64 -8.53 -14.36 -7.20
C ARG A 64 -8.44 -14.51 -8.71
N LEU A 65 -7.28 -14.15 -9.26
CA LEU A 65 -6.88 -14.42 -10.63
C LEU A 65 -5.79 -15.51 -10.61
N GLU A 66 -5.38 -16.00 -11.77
CA GLU A 66 -4.43 -17.11 -11.86
C GLU A 66 -3.12 -16.88 -11.08
N ASP A 67 -2.56 -15.68 -11.17
CA ASP A 67 -1.24 -15.31 -10.62
C ASP A 67 -1.28 -14.31 -9.46
N ARG A 68 -2.48 -13.75 -9.14
CA ARG A 68 -2.63 -12.67 -8.16
C ARG A 68 -4.01 -12.61 -7.55
N GLU A 69 -4.10 -11.91 -6.44
CA GLU A 69 -5.36 -11.51 -5.82
C GLU A 69 -5.54 -9.98 -5.92
N ILE A 70 -6.76 -9.56 -6.17
CA ILE A 70 -7.12 -8.15 -6.34
C ILE A 70 -8.21 -7.79 -5.34
N LEU A 71 -7.98 -6.71 -4.59
CA LEU A 71 -9.02 -6.09 -3.77
C LEU A 71 -9.88 -5.18 -4.65
N ILE A 72 -11.13 -5.57 -4.85
CA ILE A 72 -12.11 -4.80 -5.63
C ILE A 72 -12.67 -3.68 -4.75
N THR A 73 -12.46 -2.44 -5.17
CA THR A 73 -12.89 -1.23 -4.46
C THR A 73 -14.11 -0.56 -5.11
N SER A 74 -14.47 -0.92 -6.35
CA SER A 74 -15.54 -0.28 -7.11
C SER A 74 -16.89 -0.34 -6.41
N ASP A 75 -17.23 -1.48 -5.80
CA ASP A 75 -18.50 -1.66 -5.10
C ASP A 75 -18.58 -0.76 -3.86
N ALA A 76 -17.46 -0.60 -3.14
CA ALA A 76 -17.35 0.30 -2.00
C ALA A 76 -17.53 1.77 -2.42
N PHE A 77 -16.95 2.18 -3.57
CA PHE A 77 -17.18 3.51 -4.13
C PHE A 77 -18.65 3.75 -4.53
N ALA A 78 -19.27 2.75 -5.14
CA ALA A 78 -20.69 2.82 -5.51
C ALA A 78 -21.58 2.98 -4.27
N GLU A 79 -21.29 2.22 -3.20
CA GLU A 79 -22.04 2.31 -1.96
C GLU A 79 -21.84 3.66 -1.26
N ILE A 80 -20.61 4.18 -1.21
CA ILE A 80 -20.36 5.53 -0.68
C ILE A 80 -21.20 6.57 -1.41
N LYS A 81 -21.28 6.51 -2.75
CA LYS A 81 -22.11 7.41 -3.54
C LYS A 81 -23.58 7.37 -3.09
N ASN A 82 -24.13 6.21 -2.77
CA ASN A 82 -25.51 6.02 -2.29
C ASN A 82 -25.68 6.60 -0.87
N LEU A 83 -24.62 6.57 -0.06
CA LEU A 83 -24.65 6.98 1.34
C LEU A 83 -24.29 8.45 1.57
N LEU A 84 -23.75 9.17 0.58
CA LEU A 84 -23.30 10.57 0.69
C LEU A 84 -24.33 11.54 1.27
N GLN A 85 -25.62 11.29 1.04
CA GLN A 85 -26.73 12.11 1.54
C GLN A 85 -27.28 11.64 2.89
N LYS A 86 -26.89 10.46 3.35
CA LYS A 86 -27.46 9.80 4.54
C LYS A 86 -26.45 9.72 5.68
N GLU A 87 -25.16 9.63 5.36
CA GLU A 87 -24.10 9.39 6.31
C GLU A 87 -23.09 10.55 6.34
N SER A 88 -22.45 10.72 7.48
CA SER A 88 -21.39 11.72 7.63
C SER A 88 -20.16 11.35 6.81
N ARG A 89 -19.60 12.32 6.10
CA ARG A 89 -18.38 12.16 5.29
C ARG A 89 -17.20 11.60 6.11
N LYS A 90 -17.09 11.96 7.38
CA LYS A 90 -16.02 11.47 8.26
C LYS A 90 -16.18 9.99 8.57
N HIS A 91 -17.41 9.50 8.80
CA HIS A 91 -17.69 8.09 9.03
C HIS A 91 -17.48 7.27 7.75
N LEU A 92 -17.87 7.79 6.58
CA LEU A 92 -17.58 7.18 5.28
C LEU A 92 -16.07 7.09 5.02
N ALA A 93 -15.30 8.14 5.33
CA ALA A 93 -13.85 8.16 5.16
C ALA A 93 -13.16 7.13 6.07
N ALA A 94 -13.53 7.07 7.37
CA ALA A 94 -12.98 6.12 8.33
C ALA A 94 -13.31 4.67 7.95
N SER A 95 -14.58 4.40 7.63
CA SER A 95 -15.04 3.06 7.26
C SER A 95 -14.41 2.54 5.96
N PHE A 96 -14.20 3.42 4.97
CA PHE A 96 -13.51 3.04 3.75
C PHE A 96 -12.04 2.70 4.00
N GLN A 97 -11.33 3.53 4.78
CA GLN A 97 -9.93 3.27 5.13
C GLN A 97 -9.78 1.98 5.91
N ARG A 98 -10.71 1.69 6.83
CA ARG A 98 -10.77 0.41 7.54
C ARG A 98 -10.92 -0.75 6.56
N GLY A 99 -11.95 -0.75 5.71
CA GLY A 99 -12.21 -1.85 4.78
C GLY A 99 -11.06 -2.07 3.79
N LEU A 100 -10.44 -0.99 3.30
CA LEU A 100 -9.27 -1.04 2.44
C LEU A 100 -8.07 -1.67 3.17
N ALA A 101 -7.78 -1.26 4.41
CA ALA A 101 -6.69 -1.79 5.22
C ALA A 101 -6.90 -3.27 5.58
N GLU A 102 -8.12 -3.64 5.97
CA GLU A 102 -8.49 -5.03 6.27
C GLU A 102 -8.34 -5.93 5.03
N GLY A 103 -8.86 -5.51 3.88
CA GLY A 103 -8.76 -6.29 2.64
C GLY A 103 -7.31 -6.47 2.16
N LEU A 104 -6.47 -5.45 2.28
CA LEU A 104 -5.03 -5.56 1.98
C LEU A 104 -4.32 -6.53 2.93
N ALA A 105 -4.63 -6.45 4.24
CA ALA A 105 -4.08 -7.36 5.22
C ALA A 105 -4.52 -8.81 5.01
N ASP A 106 -5.79 -9.03 4.62
CA ASP A 106 -6.32 -10.37 4.32
C ASP A 106 -5.59 -11.03 3.14
N ILE A 107 -5.32 -10.27 2.07
CA ILE A 107 -4.51 -10.76 0.96
C ILE A 107 -3.09 -11.08 1.42
N ALA A 108 -2.46 -10.13 2.13
CA ALA A 108 -1.07 -10.27 2.55
C ALA A 108 -0.86 -11.47 3.48
N THR A 109 -1.73 -11.66 4.47
CA THR A 109 -1.64 -12.77 5.43
C THR A 109 -1.87 -14.11 4.78
N ARG A 110 -2.85 -14.21 3.88
CA ARG A 110 -3.10 -15.45 3.12
C ARG A 110 -1.91 -15.83 2.26
N VAL A 111 -1.39 -14.90 1.46
CA VAL A 111 -0.23 -15.14 0.61
C VAL A 111 1.01 -15.49 1.43
N ALA A 112 1.22 -14.84 2.58
CA ALA A 112 2.33 -15.15 3.47
C ALA A 112 2.24 -16.59 4.00
N LYS A 113 1.05 -17.02 4.47
CA LYS A 113 0.82 -18.39 4.94
C LYS A 113 0.99 -19.43 3.84
N GLU A 114 0.45 -19.19 2.65
CA GLU A 114 0.61 -20.09 1.48
C GLU A 114 2.08 -20.26 1.09
N ARG A 115 2.93 -19.26 1.34
CA ARG A 115 4.37 -19.28 0.99
C ARG A 115 5.30 -19.57 2.16
N GLY A 116 4.80 -19.82 3.35
CA GLY A 116 5.60 -20.03 4.56
C GLY A 116 6.42 -18.78 4.98
N ILE A 117 5.90 -17.58 4.73
CA ILE A 117 6.54 -16.31 5.11
C ILE A 117 6.05 -15.92 6.50
N GLU A 118 6.97 -15.64 7.41
CA GLU A 118 6.68 -15.34 8.81
C GLU A 118 6.47 -13.84 9.10
N PHE A 119 6.90 -12.94 8.21
CA PHE A 119 6.87 -11.51 8.43
C PHE A 119 6.22 -10.76 7.24
N ILE A 120 5.40 -9.77 7.55
CA ILE A 120 4.80 -8.85 6.58
C ILE A 120 5.30 -7.44 6.86
N GLY A 121 5.89 -6.79 5.84
CA GLY A 121 6.32 -5.40 5.91
C GLY A 121 5.32 -4.45 5.27
N PHE A 122 5.09 -3.28 5.89
CA PHE A 122 4.29 -2.21 5.32
C PHE A 122 5.14 -0.95 5.14
N SER A 123 5.24 -0.48 3.88
CA SER A 123 6.10 0.62 3.47
C SER A 123 5.45 1.42 2.35
N GLY A 124 6.00 2.59 2.03
CA GLY A 124 5.47 3.52 1.04
C GLY A 124 4.68 4.67 1.67
N GLY A 125 4.23 5.64 0.84
CA GLY A 125 3.54 6.85 1.32
C GLY A 125 2.29 6.57 2.15
N VAL A 126 1.53 5.51 1.83
CA VAL A 126 0.31 5.13 2.59
C VAL A 126 0.65 4.60 3.99
N ALA A 127 1.86 4.09 4.22
CA ALA A 127 2.28 3.63 5.55
C ALA A 127 2.48 4.76 6.58
N TYR A 128 2.38 6.03 6.16
CA TYR A 128 2.24 7.17 7.07
C TYR A 128 0.84 7.27 7.68
N ASN A 129 -0.18 6.71 7.04
CA ASN A 129 -1.54 6.67 7.58
C ASN A 129 -1.58 5.74 8.80
N GLU A 130 -1.66 6.34 9.98
CA GLU A 130 -1.52 5.62 11.24
C GLU A 130 -2.74 4.72 11.53
N ALA A 131 -3.94 5.13 11.13
CA ALA A 131 -5.16 4.33 11.29
C ALA A 131 -5.08 3.05 10.46
N MET A 132 -4.76 3.15 9.17
CA MET A 132 -4.59 1.98 8.30
C MET A 132 -3.45 1.08 8.76
N THR A 133 -2.32 1.68 9.18
CA THR A 133 -1.16 0.93 9.68
C THR A 133 -1.50 0.12 10.93
N LYS A 134 -2.27 0.68 11.89
CA LYS A 134 -2.73 -0.03 13.08
C LYS A 134 -3.66 -1.19 12.74
N ILE A 135 -4.58 -1.00 11.80
CA ILE A 135 -5.51 -2.04 11.36
C ILE A 135 -4.75 -3.20 10.72
N ILE A 136 -3.85 -2.91 9.77
CA ILE A 136 -3.04 -3.91 9.10
C ILE A 136 -2.17 -4.67 10.11
N LYS A 137 -1.48 -3.95 11.00
CA LYS A 137 -0.66 -4.55 12.06
C LYS A 137 -1.47 -5.53 12.90
N ARG A 138 -2.60 -5.07 13.44
CA ARG A 138 -3.48 -5.91 14.28
C ARG A 138 -3.91 -7.19 13.57
N LYS A 139 -4.33 -7.08 12.29
CA LYS A 139 -4.75 -8.25 11.50
C LYS A 139 -3.58 -9.21 11.26
N VAL A 140 -2.42 -8.72 10.89
CA VAL A 140 -1.22 -9.53 10.67
C VAL A 140 -0.80 -10.27 11.93
N GLU A 141 -0.76 -9.57 13.07
CA GLU A 141 -0.38 -10.16 14.37
C GLU A 141 -1.42 -11.17 14.87
N ASN A 142 -2.72 -10.92 14.66
CA ASN A 142 -3.79 -11.87 15.00
C ASN A 142 -3.71 -13.17 14.19
N GLU A 143 -3.13 -13.14 13.00
CA GLU A 143 -2.88 -14.30 12.16
C GLU A 143 -1.58 -15.05 12.51
N GLY A 144 -0.90 -14.64 13.59
CA GLY A 144 0.33 -15.23 14.09
C GLY A 144 1.58 -14.85 13.31
N LEU A 145 1.52 -13.81 12.49
CA LEU A 145 2.64 -13.33 11.67
C LEU A 145 3.31 -12.09 12.29
N GLY A 146 4.60 -11.92 12.04
CA GLY A 146 5.34 -10.74 12.46
C GLY A 146 5.03 -9.53 11.57
N PHE A 147 4.86 -8.34 12.17
CA PHE A 147 4.66 -7.09 11.43
C PHE A 147 5.91 -6.21 11.47
N LEU A 148 6.41 -5.84 10.29
CA LEU A 148 7.56 -4.97 10.12
C LEU A 148 7.14 -3.57 9.68
N ARG A 149 7.61 -2.55 10.39
CA ARG A 149 7.47 -1.14 9.98
C ARG A 149 8.79 -0.39 10.17
N HIS A 150 8.95 0.65 9.40
CA HIS A 150 10.07 1.57 9.59
C HIS A 150 9.98 2.26 10.97
N ARG A 151 11.09 2.34 11.70
CA ARG A 151 11.18 3.00 13.01
C ARG A 151 12.12 4.19 13.00
N ILE A 152 13.23 4.09 12.27
CA ILE A 152 14.29 5.09 12.23
C ILE A 152 14.23 5.87 10.92
N LEU A 153 13.93 5.19 9.83
CA LEU A 153 13.85 5.78 8.50
C LEU A 153 12.42 6.11 8.12
N PRO A 154 12.20 7.14 7.29
CA PRO A 154 10.90 7.39 6.69
C PRO A 154 10.41 6.18 5.88
N CYS A 155 9.12 5.84 5.98
CA CYS A 155 8.54 4.74 5.22
C CYS A 155 8.23 5.10 3.75
N GLY A 156 8.22 6.39 3.40
CA GLY A 156 8.01 6.90 2.03
C GLY A 156 9.33 7.23 1.33
N ASP A 157 9.23 8.12 0.34
CA ASP A 157 10.34 8.47 -0.58
C ASP A 157 11.60 8.99 0.12
N GLY A 158 11.47 9.61 1.28
CA GLY A 158 12.61 10.04 2.09
C GLY A 158 13.57 8.92 2.51
N GLY A 159 13.09 7.66 2.52
CA GLY A 159 13.91 6.48 2.84
C GLY A 159 14.63 5.85 1.65
N LEU A 160 14.27 6.21 0.41
CA LEU A 160 14.76 5.56 -0.80
C LEU A 160 16.27 5.70 -0.99
N ALA A 161 16.82 6.89 -0.77
CA ALA A 161 18.26 7.16 -0.97
C ALA A 161 19.14 6.24 -0.13
N LEU A 162 18.79 6.03 1.15
CA LEU A 162 19.52 5.11 2.01
C LEU A 162 19.36 3.65 1.58
N GLY A 163 18.14 3.24 1.20
CA GLY A 163 17.90 1.89 0.68
C GLY A 163 18.74 1.60 -0.56
N GLN A 164 18.84 2.55 -1.49
CA GLN A 164 19.71 2.46 -2.67
C GLN A 164 21.19 2.37 -2.30
N ALA A 165 21.65 3.19 -1.35
CA ALA A 165 23.04 3.17 -0.89
C ALA A 165 23.40 1.82 -0.25
N VAL A 166 22.54 1.27 0.62
CA VAL A 166 22.74 -0.03 1.26
C VAL A 166 22.78 -1.17 0.23
N LEU A 167 21.86 -1.17 -0.73
CA LEU A 167 21.86 -2.18 -1.81
C LEU A 167 23.08 -2.06 -2.71
N GLY A 168 23.53 -0.83 -3.01
CA GLY A 168 24.75 -0.58 -3.76
C GLY A 168 25.99 -1.12 -3.04
N ALA A 169 26.14 -0.81 -1.76
CA ALA A 169 27.24 -1.30 -0.92
C ALA A 169 27.24 -2.83 -0.83
N ALA A 170 26.08 -3.45 -0.59
CA ALA A 170 25.94 -4.91 -0.53
C ALA A 170 26.36 -5.59 -1.85
N LYS A 171 25.99 -5.01 -3.01
CA LYS A 171 26.40 -5.52 -4.32
C LYS A 171 27.90 -5.43 -4.56
N LEU A 172 28.54 -4.33 -4.16
CA LEU A 172 29.99 -4.17 -4.26
C LEU A 172 30.72 -5.21 -3.42
N LEU A 173 30.36 -5.35 -2.14
CA LEU A 173 30.94 -6.34 -1.24
C LEU A 173 30.76 -7.79 -1.79
N ALA A 174 29.60 -8.10 -2.34
CA ALA A 174 29.37 -9.42 -2.92
C ALA A 174 30.21 -9.67 -4.19
N LYS A 175 30.53 -8.63 -4.95
CA LYS A 175 31.43 -8.72 -6.12
C LYS A 175 32.87 -8.98 -5.68
N ASP A 176 33.35 -8.23 -4.70
CA ASP A 176 34.71 -8.41 -4.16
C ASP A 176 34.92 -9.81 -3.59
N VAL A 177 33.94 -10.36 -2.89
CA VAL A 177 33.99 -11.74 -2.37
C VAL A 177 34.07 -12.78 -3.51
N LYS A 178 33.35 -12.56 -4.62
CA LYS A 178 33.42 -13.47 -5.78
C LYS A 178 34.74 -13.37 -6.53
N GLU A 179 35.29 -12.18 -6.67
CA GLU A 179 36.59 -11.94 -7.32
C GLU A 179 37.75 -12.53 -6.49
N ASN A 180 37.73 -12.32 -5.17
CA ASN A 180 38.70 -12.91 -4.26
C ASN A 180 38.64 -14.46 -4.25
N LYS A 181 37.44 -15.06 -4.29
CA LYS A 181 37.30 -16.52 -4.43
C LYS A 181 37.89 -17.05 -5.74
N LYS A 182 37.69 -16.32 -6.86
CA LYS A 182 38.27 -16.68 -8.16
C LYS A 182 39.78 -16.55 -8.17
N SER A 183 40.33 -15.54 -7.51
CA SER A 183 41.77 -15.31 -7.37
C SER A 183 42.42 -16.42 -6.53
N LEU A 184 41.84 -16.78 -5.39
CA LEU A 184 42.31 -17.87 -4.52
C LEU A 184 42.25 -19.24 -5.22
N SER A 185 41.17 -19.51 -5.98
CA SER A 185 41.08 -20.77 -6.75
C SER A 185 42.17 -20.87 -7.85
N LYS A 186 42.52 -19.75 -8.50
CA LYS A 186 43.62 -19.77 -9.48
C LYS A 186 44.98 -20.01 -8.85
N VAL A 187 45.21 -19.49 -7.64
CA VAL A 187 46.49 -19.72 -6.92
C VAL A 187 46.60 -21.14 -6.39
N LEU A 188 45.50 -21.76 -5.98
CA LEU A 188 45.49 -23.10 -5.41
C LEU A 188 45.58 -24.24 -6.45
N TRP A 189 45.32 -23.96 -7.74
CA TRP A 189 45.33 -24.97 -8.80
C TRP A 189 46.37 -24.69 -9.91
N SER A 190 47.34 -23.80 -9.66
CA SER A 190 48.45 -23.50 -10.56
C SER A 190 49.79 -24.09 -10.11
N SER A 191 49.75 -25.14 -9.30
CA SER A 191 50.93 -25.93 -8.90
C SER A 191 50.84 -27.36 -9.44
#